data_519eff5154b1e5a60cfd2692b3ef660a
#
_entry.id   519eff5154b1e5a60cfd2692b3ef660a
#
_cell.length_a   1.000
_cell.length_b   1.000
_cell.length_c   1.000
_cell.angle_alpha   90.00
_cell.angle_beta   90.00
_cell.angle_gamma   90.00
#
_symmetry.space_group_name_H-M   'P 1'
#
loop_
_entity.id
_entity.type
_entity.pdbx_description
1 polymer ?
#
loop_
_entity_poly.entity_id
_entity_poly.type
_entity_poly.pdbx_seq_one_letter_code
_entity_poly.pdbx_strand_id
1 'polypeptide(L)'
;EDGEFLRTKAVPRPASLECDIHQTTSNGQKWVVLVGLLNRDPYEVFAMKQSSLHLPPNLKRGKLVKEGSGIYNLETGDGWILRDIRMFFESDEQEALTRMISTAVRHGADIEFIVSQLIKSEGTITSFAKAIGRTLKTYIKEVKTIKCSSCGSGNLKLQEGCFVCADCGSSKCE
;
A
#
# COMPACT_ATOMS: atom_id res chain seq x y z
N GLU A 1 -3.36 20.49 -23.89
CA GLU A 1 -2.61 20.78 -22.66
C GLU A 1 -1.45 19.80 -22.59
N ASP A 2 -0.24 20.29 -22.82
CA ASP A 2 0.98 19.50 -22.70
C ASP A 2 1.24 19.21 -21.23
N GLY A 3 0.83 18.03 -20.76
CA GLY A 3 1.09 17.57 -19.40
C GLY A 3 2.58 17.34 -19.21
N GLU A 4 3.22 18.08 -18.34
CA GLU A 4 4.62 17.87 -17.97
C GLU A 4 4.75 16.57 -17.13
N PHE A 5 5.59 15.64 -17.61
CA PHE A 5 5.91 14.43 -16.85
C PHE A 5 6.76 14.77 -15.62
N LEU A 6 6.15 14.78 -14.45
CA LEU A 6 6.88 14.92 -13.20
C LEU A 6 7.65 13.62 -12.90
N ARG A 7 8.97 13.70 -12.91
CA ARG A 7 9.85 12.60 -12.51
C ARG A 7 10.21 12.76 -11.04
N THR A 8 9.67 11.88 -10.19
CA THR A 8 10.03 11.86 -8.77
C THR A 8 11.17 10.88 -8.52
N LYS A 9 12.11 11.27 -7.66
CA LYS A 9 13.13 10.35 -7.15
C LYS A 9 12.59 9.63 -5.93
N ALA A 10 12.79 8.32 -5.87
CA ALA A 10 12.45 7.56 -4.67
C ALA A 10 13.28 8.03 -3.48
N VAL A 11 12.65 8.15 -2.32
CA VAL A 11 13.36 8.36 -1.06
C VAL A 11 14.27 7.15 -0.80
N PRO A 12 15.55 7.33 -0.43
CA PRO A 12 16.45 6.23 -0.13
C PRO A 12 15.87 5.30 0.95
N ARG A 13 15.98 3.99 0.72
CA ARG A 13 15.49 3.00 1.68
C ARG A 13 16.35 3.00 2.93
N PRO A 14 15.77 3.19 4.13
CA PRO A 14 16.46 2.92 5.39
C PRO A 14 16.85 1.43 5.51
N ALA A 15 17.86 1.13 6.34
CA ALA A 15 18.26 -0.25 6.62
C ALA A 15 17.10 -1.09 7.18
N SER A 16 16.26 -0.48 8.01
CA SER A 16 15.08 -1.09 8.61
C SER A 16 13.83 -0.25 8.39
N LEU A 17 12.71 -0.89 8.10
CA LEU A 17 11.38 -0.28 7.99
C LEU A 17 10.44 -0.95 8.97
N GLU A 18 9.57 -0.17 9.60
CA GLU A 18 8.42 -0.74 10.30
C GLU A 18 7.56 -1.52 9.30
N CYS A 19 6.99 -2.63 9.72
CA CYS A 19 6.23 -3.51 8.85
C CYS A 19 4.89 -3.87 9.47
N ASP A 20 3.82 -3.60 8.74
CA ASP A 20 2.52 -4.18 9.02
C ASP A 20 2.40 -5.55 8.35
N ILE A 21 1.91 -6.53 9.10
CA ILE A 21 1.72 -7.91 8.65
C ILE A 21 0.23 -8.17 8.52
N HIS A 22 -0.23 -8.30 7.28
CA HIS A 22 -1.63 -8.55 6.97
C HIS A 22 -1.85 -10.01 6.57
N GLN A 23 -2.86 -10.63 7.15
CA GLN A 23 -3.34 -11.93 6.73
C GLN A 23 -4.67 -11.74 6.01
N THR A 24 -4.77 -12.18 4.78
CA THR A 24 -5.96 -11.98 3.94
C THR A 24 -6.28 -13.25 3.15
N THR A 25 -7.54 -13.40 2.76
CA THR A 25 -7.99 -14.50 1.92
C THR A 25 -8.47 -13.96 0.58
N SER A 26 -8.00 -14.55 -0.50
CA SER A 26 -8.44 -14.22 -1.85
C SER A 26 -8.66 -15.51 -2.65
N ASN A 27 -9.86 -15.69 -3.19
CA ASN A 27 -10.28 -16.89 -3.92
C ASN A 27 -9.99 -18.21 -3.17
N GLY A 28 -10.30 -18.23 -1.86
CA GLY A 28 -10.07 -19.39 -0.98
C GLY A 28 -8.61 -19.62 -0.58
N GLN A 29 -7.66 -18.89 -1.15
CA GLN A 29 -6.25 -18.98 -0.81
C GLN A 29 -5.90 -17.93 0.27
N LYS A 30 -5.18 -18.38 1.31
CA LYS A 30 -4.69 -17.49 2.39
C LYS A 30 -3.33 -16.90 2.03
N TRP A 31 -3.22 -15.60 2.17
CA TRP A 31 -2.03 -14.80 1.86
C TRP A 31 -1.54 -14.03 3.07
N VAL A 32 -0.24 -13.86 3.16
CA VAL A 32 0.41 -12.90 4.04
C VAL A 32 0.95 -11.78 3.18
N VAL A 33 0.57 -10.55 3.49
CA VAL A 33 1.06 -9.35 2.82
C VAL A 33 1.82 -8.51 3.84
N LEU A 34 3.08 -8.27 3.57
CA LEU A 34 3.98 -7.46 4.37
C LEU A 34 4.04 -6.06 3.72
N VAL A 35 3.72 -5.04 4.48
CA VAL A 35 3.80 -3.65 4.02
C VAL A 35 4.85 -2.92 4.85
N GLY A 36 5.99 -2.67 4.24
CA GLY A 36 7.04 -1.83 4.84
C GLY A 36 6.64 -0.37 4.79
N LEU A 37 6.76 0.32 5.92
CA LEU A 37 6.30 1.69 6.11
C LEU A 37 7.47 2.65 6.29
N LEU A 38 7.41 3.78 5.59
CA LEU A 38 8.26 4.94 5.84
C LEU A 38 7.37 6.11 6.24
N ASN A 39 7.57 6.66 7.44
CA ASN A 39 6.72 7.73 7.99
C ASN A 39 5.21 7.37 8.00
N ARG A 40 4.88 6.11 8.28
CA ARG A 40 3.53 5.52 8.26
C ARG A 40 2.88 5.38 6.88
N ASP A 41 3.59 5.73 5.81
CA ASP A 41 3.12 5.52 4.45
C ASP A 41 3.76 4.26 3.84
N PRO A 42 3.03 3.49 3.01
CA PRO A 42 3.59 2.34 2.32
C PRO A 42 4.82 2.71 1.50
N TYR A 43 5.88 1.92 1.66
CA TYR A 43 7.14 2.10 0.97
C TYR A 43 7.53 0.88 0.14
N GLU A 44 7.28 -0.32 0.66
CA GLU A 44 7.51 -1.58 -0.05
C GLU A 44 6.49 -2.64 0.36
N VAL A 45 6.26 -3.58 -0.52
CA VAL A 45 5.28 -4.65 -0.35
C VAL A 45 5.90 -6.00 -0.71
N PHE A 46 5.64 -7.00 0.11
CA PHE A 46 5.91 -8.40 -0.17
C PHE A 46 4.63 -9.20 0.07
N ALA A 47 4.38 -10.23 -0.72
CA ALA A 47 3.23 -11.09 -0.51
C ALA A 47 3.60 -12.54 -0.81
N MET A 48 3.09 -13.46 0.00
CA MET A 48 3.36 -14.89 -0.11
C MET A 48 2.21 -15.70 0.47
N LYS A 49 2.14 -16.98 0.11
CA LYS A 49 1.14 -17.87 0.71
C LYS A 49 1.40 -18.08 2.19
N GLN A 50 0.33 -18.06 2.99
CA GLN A 50 0.43 -18.31 4.42
C GLN A 50 0.98 -19.71 4.72
N SER A 51 0.66 -20.72 3.89
CA SER A 51 1.14 -22.09 4.04
C SER A 51 2.66 -22.23 3.88
N SER A 52 3.32 -21.30 3.18
CA SER A 52 4.77 -21.27 3.01
C SER A 52 5.50 -20.68 4.22
N LEU A 53 4.78 -20.05 5.13
CA LEU A 53 5.32 -19.36 6.29
C LEU A 53 4.84 -20.02 7.58
N HIS A 54 5.75 -20.25 8.50
CA HIS A 54 5.43 -20.68 9.86
C HIS A 54 5.36 -19.46 10.79
N LEU A 55 4.45 -18.50 10.45
CA LEU A 55 4.26 -17.30 11.24
C LEU A 55 3.59 -17.62 12.59
N PRO A 56 4.02 -16.98 13.66
CA PRO A 56 3.29 -17.01 14.92
C PRO A 56 1.84 -16.53 14.70
N PRO A 57 0.85 -17.16 15.37
CA PRO A 57 -0.53 -16.71 15.27
C PRO A 57 -0.67 -15.29 15.80
N ASN A 58 -1.54 -14.49 15.18
CA ASN A 58 -1.84 -13.10 15.56
C ASN A 58 -0.70 -12.09 15.40
N LEU A 59 0.36 -12.43 14.69
CA LEU A 59 1.42 -11.50 14.38
C LEU A 59 0.90 -10.41 13.43
N LYS A 60 0.98 -9.13 13.86
CA LYS A 60 0.46 -7.98 13.10
C LYS A 60 1.53 -6.96 12.72
N ARG A 61 2.67 -6.98 13.40
CA ARG A 61 3.74 -6.02 13.20
C ARG A 61 5.12 -6.66 13.31
N GLY A 62 6.06 -6.10 12.60
CA GLY A 62 7.47 -6.46 12.62
C GLY A 62 8.33 -5.37 12.01
N LYS A 63 9.54 -5.72 11.63
CA LYS A 63 10.48 -4.86 10.92
C LYS A 63 11.01 -5.59 9.69
N LEU A 64 11.08 -4.89 8.58
CA LEU A 64 11.74 -5.36 7.37
C LEU A 64 13.17 -4.84 7.35
N VAL A 65 14.12 -5.72 7.60
CA VAL A 65 15.55 -5.40 7.67
C VAL A 65 16.23 -5.84 6.39
N LYS A 66 16.96 -4.92 5.76
CA LYS A 66 17.79 -5.21 4.59
C LYS A 66 19.22 -5.53 5.04
N GLU A 67 19.63 -6.80 4.93
CA GLU A 67 20.97 -7.24 5.30
C GLU A 67 22.01 -7.04 4.19
N GLY A 68 21.57 -6.95 2.93
CA GLY A 68 22.49 -6.83 1.79
C GLY A 68 21.76 -6.52 0.49
N SER A 69 22.46 -6.65 -0.65
CA SER A 69 21.83 -6.47 -1.94
C SER A 69 20.76 -7.53 -2.18
N GLY A 70 19.49 -7.10 -2.10
CA GLY A 70 18.36 -7.96 -2.36
C GLY A 70 18.01 -8.96 -1.25
N ILE A 71 18.63 -8.93 -0.08
CA ILE A 71 18.31 -9.82 1.06
C ILE A 71 17.48 -9.03 2.08
N TYR A 72 16.29 -9.53 2.38
CA TYR A 72 15.34 -8.90 3.30
C TYR A 72 14.86 -9.90 4.34
N ASN A 73 14.93 -9.53 5.60
CA ASN A 73 14.43 -10.31 6.73
C ASN A 73 13.20 -9.65 7.33
N LEU A 74 12.27 -10.46 7.82
CA LEU A 74 11.22 -10.01 8.71
C LEU A 74 11.60 -10.36 10.14
N GLU A 75 11.72 -9.36 10.99
CA GLU A 75 12.02 -9.49 12.41
C GLU A 75 10.81 -9.08 13.25
N THR A 76 10.56 -9.80 14.34
CA THR A 76 9.46 -9.50 15.25
C THR A 76 9.98 -9.12 16.63
N GLY A 77 9.16 -8.44 17.41
CA GLY A 77 9.55 -7.93 18.73
C GLY A 77 9.83 -9.02 19.78
N ASP A 78 9.39 -10.26 19.53
CA ASP A 78 9.64 -11.44 20.37
C ASP A 78 10.90 -12.23 19.97
N GLY A 79 11.68 -11.70 19.00
CA GLY A 79 12.92 -12.30 18.55
C GLY A 79 12.78 -13.35 17.44
N TRP A 80 11.57 -13.56 16.90
CA TRP A 80 11.38 -14.44 15.75
C TRP A 80 11.86 -13.73 14.47
N ILE A 81 12.61 -14.47 13.63
CA ILE A 81 13.20 -13.91 12.41
C ILE A 81 12.90 -14.84 11.23
N LEU A 82 12.27 -14.28 10.19
CA LEU A 82 12.15 -14.91 8.88
C LEU A 82 13.25 -14.36 7.97
N ARG A 83 14.22 -15.21 7.64
CA ARG A 83 15.36 -14.81 6.80
C ARG A 83 15.00 -14.89 5.32
N ASP A 84 15.48 -13.93 4.56
CA ASP A 84 15.32 -13.82 3.11
C ASP A 84 13.90 -14.09 2.61
N ILE A 85 13.00 -13.18 2.91
CA ILE A 85 11.57 -13.31 2.59
C ILE A 85 11.30 -13.56 1.11
N ARG A 86 12.25 -13.26 0.20
CA ARG A 86 12.09 -13.51 -1.24
C ARG A 86 12.09 -14.99 -1.58
N MET A 87 12.69 -15.84 -0.73
CA MET A 87 12.69 -17.30 -0.92
C MET A 87 11.29 -17.92 -0.81
N PHE A 88 10.29 -17.16 -0.35
CA PHE A 88 8.92 -17.61 -0.17
C PHE A 88 7.97 -17.19 -1.30
N PHE A 89 8.45 -16.52 -2.33
CA PHE A 89 7.69 -16.34 -3.56
C PHE A 89 7.54 -17.67 -4.29
N GLU A 90 6.37 -17.90 -4.88
CA GLU A 90 6.10 -19.12 -5.64
C GLU A 90 6.57 -19.03 -7.09
N SER A 91 6.74 -17.82 -7.60
CA SER A 91 7.21 -17.58 -8.97
C SER A 91 7.93 -16.23 -9.10
N ASP A 92 8.74 -16.14 -10.15
CA ASP A 92 9.45 -14.91 -10.51
C ASP A 92 8.48 -13.77 -10.86
N GLU A 93 7.30 -14.11 -11.39
CA GLU A 93 6.26 -13.12 -11.71
C GLU A 93 5.68 -12.49 -10.44
N GLN A 94 5.49 -13.28 -9.37
CA GLN A 94 5.04 -12.76 -8.07
C GLN A 94 6.09 -11.81 -7.49
N GLU A 95 7.36 -12.20 -7.52
CA GLU A 95 8.46 -11.33 -7.09
C GLU A 95 8.52 -10.05 -7.93
N ALA A 96 8.43 -10.16 -9.26
CA ALA A 96 8.46 -9.03 -10.17
C ALA A 96 7.30 -8.07 -9.93
N LEU A 97 6.07 -8.58 -9.73
CA LEU A 97 4.90 -7.76 -9.45
C LEU A 97 5.08 -6.97 -8.14
N THR A 98 5.51 -7.61 -7.06
CA THR A 98 5.72 -6.91 -5.78
C THR A 98 6.85 -5.88 -5.88
N ARG A 99 7.89 -6.17 -6.64
CA ARG A 99 8.98 -5.24 -6.92
C ARG A 99 8.49 -4.01 -7.70
N MET A 100 7.64 -4.20 -8.70
CA MET A 100 7.06 -3.10 -9.49
C MET A 100 6.10 -2.25 -8.65
N ILE A 101 5.25 -2.87 -7.84
CA ILE A 101 4.37 -2.14 -6.91
C ILE A 101 5.21 -1.31 -5.93
N SER A 102 6.23 -1.92 -5.31
CA SER A 102 7.13 -1.23 -4.38
C SER A 102 7.86 -0.07 -5.06
N THR A 103 8.28 -0.23 -6.32
CA THR A 103 8.91 0.84 -7.09
C THR A 103 7.92 1.98 -7.34
N ALA A 104 6.71 1.68 -7.77
CA ALA A 104 5.68 2.69 -8.01
C ALA A 104 5.37 3.49 -6.74
N VAL A 105 5.19 2.82 -5.61
CA VAL A 105 4.92 3.46 -4.31
C VAL A 105 6.08 4.36 -3.88
N ARG A 106 7.33 3.91 -4.00
CA ARG A 106 8.53 4.70 -3.66
C ARG A 106 8.67 5.97 -4.49
N HIS A 107 8.20 5.92 -5.73
CA HIS A 107 8.21 7.06 -6.65
C HIS A 107 6.95 7.92 -6.56
N GLY A 108 6.12 7.71 -5.52
CA GLY A 108 4.98 8.57 -5.22
C GLY A 108 3.74 8.31 -6.08
N ALA A 109 3.63 7.12 -6.69
CA ALA A 109 2.38 6.76 -7.36
C ALA A 109 1.24 6.66 -6.35
N ASP A 110 0.08 7.15 -6.74
CA ASP A 110 -1.11 7.13 -5.91
C ASP A 110 -1.54 5.68 -5.59
N ILE A 111 -1.67 5.37 -4.31
CA ILE A 111 -2.06 4.03 -3.83
C ILE A 111 -3.46 3.65 -4.33
N GLU A 112 -4.39 4.60 -4.39
CA GLU A 112 -5.74 4.35 -4.91
C GLU A 112 -5.69 3.89 -6.37
N PHE A 113 -4.84 4.52 -7.18
CA PHE A 113 -4.62 4.11 -8.56
C PHE A 113 -4.02 2.70 -8.65
N ILE A 114 -2.97 2.40 -7.87
CA ILE A 114 -2.35 1.07 -7.81
C ILE A 114 -3.39 0.01 -7.41
N VAL A 115 -4.16 0.26 -6.36
CA VAL A 115 -5.24 -0.64 -5.89
C VAL A 115 -6.26 -0.89 -6.99
N SER A 116 -6.67 0.15 -7.72
CA SER A 116 -7.63 0.01 -8.80
C SER A 116 -7.11 -0.91 -9.92
N GLN A 117 -5.82 -0.82 -10.28
CA GLN A 117 -5.22 -1.69 -11.28
C GLN A 117 -5.13 -3.15 -10.80
N LEU A 118 -4.74 -3.37 -9.55
CA LEU A 118 -4.63 -4.71 -8.96
C LEU A 118 -5.99 -5.41 -8.85
N ILE A 119 -7.06 -4.68 -8.53
CA ILE A 119 -8.40 -5.23 -8.39
C ILE A 119 -9.04 -5.54 -9.76
N LYS A 120 -8.71 -4.78 -10.79
CA LYS A 120 -9.22 -5.00 -12.15
C LYS A 120 -8.64 -6.24 -12.85
N SER A 121 -7.53 -6.79 -12.36
CA SER A 121 -6.92 -7.96 -12.98
C SER A 121 -7.87 -9.17 -12.92
N GLU A 122 -8.03 -9.88 -14.04
CA GLU A 122 -8.87 -11.06 -14.20
C GLU A 122 -8.00 -12.31 -14.40
N GLY A 123 -8.49 -13.50 -13.98
CA GLY A 123 -7.80 -14.78 -14.14
C GLY A 123 -7.32 -15.43 -12.84
N THR A 124 -6.62 -16.57 -12.91
CA THR A 124 -6.13 -17.33 -11.74
C THR A 124 -5.03 -16.61 -10.96
N ILE A 125 -4.23 -15.80 -11.64
CA ILE A 125 -3.19 -14.92 -11.04
C ILE A 125 -3.83 -13.83 -10.16
N THR A 126 -5.13 -13.62 -10.31
CA THR A 126 -5.90 -12.59 -9.59
C THR A 126 -5.94 -12.78 -8.08
N SER A 127 -5.76 -14.01 -7.58
CA SER A 127 -5.71 -14.26 -6.13
C SER A 127 -4.59 -13.48 -5.46
N PHE A 128 -3.38 -13.51 -6.03
CA PHE A 128 -2.20 -12.81 -5.51
C PHE A 128 -2.34 -11.29 -5.63
N ALA A 129 -2.64 -10.78 -6.83
CA ALA A 129 -2.80 -9.35 -7.07
C ALA A 129 -3.94 -8.74 -6.23
N LYS A 130 -5.08 -9.45 -6.12
CA LYS A 130 -6.23 -9.01 -5.31
C LYS A 130 -5.92 -9.01 -3.82
N ALA A 131 -5.11 -9.97 -3.33
CA ALA A 131 -4.67 -9.98 -1.93
C ALA A 131 -3.87 -8.70 -1.61
N ILE A 132 -2.92 -8.34 -2.48
CA ILE A 132 -2.13 -7.10 -2.34
C ILE A 132 -3.05 -5.88 -2.44
N GLY A 133 -3.92 -5.82 -3.44
CA GLY A 133 -4.84 -4.70 -3.66
C GLY A 133 -5.77 -4.46 -2.46
N ARG A 134 -6.35 -5.52 -1.88
CA ARG A 134 -7.20 -5.44 -0.68
C ARG A 134 -6.41 -4.92 0.53
N THR A 135 -5.17 -5.37 0.69
CA THR A 135 -4.30 -4.90 1.77
C THR A 135 -3.97 -3.43 1.60
N LEU A 136 -3.50 -3.02 0.42
CA LEU A 136 -3.13 -1.63 0.16
C LEU A 136 -4.32 -0.68 0.24
N LYS A 137 -5.54 -1.14 -0.03
CA LYS A 137 -6.76 -0.35 0.15
C LYS A 137 -6.91 0.20 1.58
N THR A 138 -6.40 -0.49 2.59
CA THR A 138 -6.46 -0.04 3.99
C THR A 138 -5.57 1.18 4.26
N TYR A 139 -4.64 1.49 3.37
CA TYR A 139 -3.75 2.66 3.46
C TYR A 139 -4.23 3.85 2.64
N ILE A 140 -5.31 3.71 1.88
CA ILE A 140 -5.94 4.84 1.20
C ILE A 140 -6.47 5.77 2.28
N LYS A 141 -5.86 6.95 2.38
CA LYS A 141 -6.35 7.99 3.27
C LYS A 141 -7.71 8.40 2.72
N GLU A 142 -8.80 8.14 3.46
CA GLU A 142 -10.07 8.78 3.15
C GLU A 142 -9.80 10.28 3.14
N VAL A 143 -9.71 10.87 1.95
CA VAL A 143 -9.90 12.29 1.83
C VAL A 143 -11.30 12.49 2.37
N LYS A 144 -11.43 13.03 3.60
CA LYS A 144 -12.70 13.55 4.07
C LYS A 144 -13.07 14.59 3.02
N THR A 145 -13.85 14.19 2.04
CA THR A 145 -14.48 15.13 1.13
C THR A 145 -15.33 16.00 2.03
N ILE A 146 -14.82 17.20 2.31
CA ILE A 146 -15.57 18.20 3.04
C ILE A 146 -16.81 18.41 2.19
N LYS A 147 -17.95 17.92 2.69
CA LYS A 147 -19.23 18.09 2.01
C LYS A 147 -19.82 19.40 2.47
N CYS A 148 -20.47 20.09 1.54
CA CYS A 148 -21.22 21.28 1.87
C CYS A 148 -22.26 20.99 2.94
N SER A 149 -22.23 21.70 4.06
CA SER A 149 -23.17 21.52 5.17
C SER A 149 -24.61 21.89 4.81
N SER A 150 -24.80 22.67 3.74
CA SER A 150 -26.11 23.13 3.29
C SER A 150 -26.80 22.18 2.29
N CYS A 151 -26.04 21.62 1.33
CA CYS A 151 -26.63 20.78 0.27
C CYS A 151 -25.99 19.38 0.15
N GLY A 152 -24.95 19.06 0.96
CA GLY A 152 -24.26 17.77 0.93
C GLY A 152 -23.33 17.55 -0.27
N SER A 153 -23.20 18.51 -1.19
CA SER A 153 -22.31 18.43 -2.34
C SER A 153 -20.84 18.41 -1.94
N GLY A 154 -20.02 17.61 -2.65
CA GLY A 154 -18.57 17.62 -2.54
C GLY A 154 -17.87 18.69 -3.39
N ASN A 155 -18.61 19.48 -4.16
CA ASN A 155 -18.07 20.48 -5.09
C ASN A 155 -17.76 21.81 -4.37
N LEU A 156 -16.74 21.76 -3.50
CA LEU A 156 -16.28 22.90 -2.72
C LEU A 156 -15.01 23.48 -3.35
N LYS A 157 -14.97 24.80 -3.50
CA LYS A 157 -13.79 25.55 -3.94
C LYS A 157 -13.27 26.41 -2.81
N LEU A 158 -11.96 26.41 -2.62
CA LEU A 158 -11.32 27.32 -1.66
C LEU A 158 -11.18 28.71 -2.30
N GLN A 159 -11.83 29.73 -1.72
CA GLN A 159 -11.72 31.11 -2.14
C GLN A 159 -11.43 31.97 -0.91
N GLU A 160 -10.34 32.71 -0.93
CA GLU A 160 -9.93 33.65 0.14
C GLU A 160 -9.96 33.06 1.56
N GLY A 161 -9.59 31.78 1.69
CA GLY A 161 -9.57 31.07 2.98
C GLY A 161 -10.92 30.46 3.40
N CYS A 162 -11.97 30.59 2.58
CA CYS A 162 -13.29 30.01 2.84
C CYS A 162 -13.62 28.93 1.80
N PHE A 163 -14.31 27.86 2.24
CA PHE A 163 -14.87 26.87 1.32
C PHE A 163 -16.22 27.36 0.78
N VAL A 164 -16.28 27.60 -0.53
CA VAL A 164 -17.50 28.00 -1.23
C VAL A 164 -18.03 26.81 -2.03
N CYS A 165 -19.28 26.45 -1.82
CA CYS A 165 -19.94 25.41 -2.59
C CYS A 165 -20.35 25.94 -3.97
N ALA A 166 -19.84 25.28 -5.04
CA ALA A 166 -20.16 25.66 -6.40
C ALA A 166 -21.62 25.34 -6.79
N ASP A 167 -22.27 24.40 -6.07
CA ASP A 167 -23.64 23.96 -6.41
C ASP A 167 -24.71 24.77 -5.73
N CYS A 168 -24.53 25.26 -4.51
CA CYS A 168 -25.53 26.02 -3.78
C CYS A 168 -25.06 27.42 -3.34
N GLY A 169 -23.81 27.79 -3.58
CA GLY A 169 -23.26 29.09 -3.24
C GLY A 169 -22.99 29.34 -1.75
N SER A 170 -23.30 28.38 -0.86
CA SER A 170 -23.00 28.55 0.56
C SER A 170 -21.49 28.55 0.83
N SER A 171 -21.04 29.44 1.71
CA SER A 171 -19.64 29.52 2.12
C SER A 171 -19.47 29.22 3.60
N LYS A 172 -18.37 28.55 3.96
CA LYS A 172 -17.95 28.29 5.32
C LYS A 172 -16.50 28.73 5.47
N CYS A 173 -16.25 29.69 6.33
CA CYS A 173 -14.91 30.11 6.75
C CYS A 173 -14.60 29.47 8.11
N GLU A 174 -13.37 29.07 8.37
CA GLU A 174 -12.86 28.69 9.69
C GLU A 174 -12.28 29.92 10.39
#